data_0d6e9d0ed232c5b1b17c5d6bbdc502fe
#
_entry.id   0d6e9d0ed232c5b1b17c5d6bbdc502fe
#
_cell.length_a   1.000
_cell.length_b   1.000
_cell.length_c   1.000
_cell.angle_alpha   90.00
_cell.angle_beta   90.00
_cell.angle_gamma   90.00
#
_symmetry.space_group_name_H-M   'P 1'
#
loop_
_entity.id
_entity.type
_entity.pdbx_description
1 polymer ?
#
loop_
_entity_poly.entity_id
_entity_poly.type
_entity_poly.pdbx_seq_one_letter_code
_entity_poly.pdbx_strand_id
1 'polypeptide(L)'
;MSRMTSLKHILSYGVPFEAFTRDIWLLCLSNVVGAFGEGLYFWVFPLYIRSLNADYVQLGLVFSVLYLVSALAPIPGGFLADRFDRKKILVLAWTPWVFAPLIYSFAENWTQLIPGTVCWGVSMIGVPAFMTYVLTSVTDKRKLASVISFVVATYSFGYIFAPTVGAYLATFISMRGVLQLSTVVSAVATGIFLLIHSQYPKRNKADKPQQPLPSYDEKRLWRKMLLWSGFLTSATFSMSIARPYVATFLAEQVNLSEFYVGMFGSIAYAGIAFIGIFTGRLGDRWRKSGAISLCLILYPLSIVPLLMIREPAALMLVAFLYGGSAVSGNLVSAYVGTISPETKLGVWMSIPQSLSLLAAFAAPYLGGYLYTQSPSYALIVSAIAIPFLALMALTKLKE
;
A
#
# COMPACT_ATOMS: atom_id res chain seq x y z
N MET A 1 -18.89 38.27 1.59
CA MET A 1 -19.05 37.68 0.25
C MET A 1 -17.82 36.87 -0.24
N SER A 2 -16.61 37.06 0.29
CA SER A 2 -15.38 36.37 -0.20
C SER A 2 -15.18 34.92 0.27
N ARG A 3 -15.86 34.44 1.31
CA ARG A 3 -15.73 33.04 1.80
C ARG A 3 -16.61 32.02 1.07
N MET A 4 -17.72 32.43 0.47
CA MET A 4 -18.60 31.50 -0.28
C MET A 4 -18.09 31.21 -1.69
N THR A 5 -17.32 32.10 -2.30
CA THR A 5 -16.64 31.86 -3.58
C THR A 5 -15.51 30.86 -3.44
N SER A 6 -14.85 30.79 -2.29
CA SER A 6 -13.79 29.81 -1.98
C SER A 6 -14.32 28.37 -1.91
N LEU A 7 -15.52 28.15 -1.34
CA LEU A 7 -16.10 26.81 -1.23
C LEU A 7 -16.59 26.28 -2.61
N LYS A 8 -17.16 27.11 -3.46
CA LYS A 8 -17.53 26.73 -4.82
C LYS A 8 -16.31 26.40 -5.68
N HIS A 9 -15.18 27.11 -5.49
CA HIS A 9 -13.92 26.80 -6.16
C HIS A 9 -13.30 25.48 -5.64
N ILE A 10 -13.53 25.10 -4.39
CA ILE A 10 -13.05 23.83 -3.80
C ILE A 10 -13.88 22.64 -4.30
N LEU A 11 -15.16 22.84 -4.55
CA LEU A 11 -16.06 21.82 -5.11
C LEU A 11 -15.94 21.70 -6.64
N SER A 12 -15.39 22.70 -7.33
CA SER A 12 -15.16 22.64 -8.79
C SER A 12 -13.88 21.90 -9.20
N TYR A 13 -12.99 21.53 -8.26
CA TYR A 13 -11.94 20.53 -8.50
C TYR A 13 -12.52 19.11 -8.36
N GLY A 14 -13.62 18.85 -9.05
CA GLY A 14 -14.15 17.51 -9.28
C GLY A 14 -13.10 16.66 -10.02
N VAL A 15 -13.14 15.35 -9.79
CA VAL A 15 -12.36 14.40 -10.59
C VAL A 15 -12.64 14.71 -12.07
N PRO A 16 -11.63 14.96 -12.90
CA PRO A 16 -11.84 15.34 -14.30
C PRO A 16 -12.23 14.12 -15.14
N PHE A 17 -13.45 13.61 -14.94
CA PHE A 17 -13.95 12.40 -15.61
C PHE A 17 -13.86 12.45 -17.12
N GLU A 18 -13.89 13.65 -17.72
CA GLU A 18 -13.66 13.89 -19.16
C GLU A 18 -12.23 13.51 -19.64
N ALA A 19 -11.26 13.40 -18.72
CA ALA A 19 -9.91 12.93 -19.05
C ALA A 19 -9.78 11.40 -18.96
N PHE A 20 -10.84 10.70 -18.55
CA PHE A 20 -10.84 9.25 -18.38
C PHE A 20 -11.18 8.57 -19.71
N THR A 21 -10.21 7.83 -20.23
CA THR A 21 -10.45 6.94 -21.36
C THR A 21 -11.17 5.67 -20.88
N ARG A 22 -11.76 4.92 -21.81
CA ARG A 22 -12.34 3.59 -21.53
C ARG A 22 -11.34 2.70 -20.80
N ASP A 23 -10.08 2.71 -21.20
CA ASP A 23 -9.03 1.87 -20.59
C ASP A 23 -8.75 2.27 -19.15
N ILE A 24 -8.73 3.58 -18.84
CA ILE A 24 -8.58 4.06 -17.45
C ILE A 24 -9.74 3.57 -16.58
N TRP A 25 -10.98 3.61 -17.08
CA TRP A 25 -12.12 3.06 -16.34
C TRP A 25 -12.02 1.56 -16.11
N LEU A 26 -11.55 0.80 -17.11
CA LEU A 26 -11.30 -0.63 -16.96
C LEU A 26 -10.21 -0.91 -15.92
N LEU A 27 -9.14 -0.10 -15.88
CA LEU A 27 -8.10 -0.19 -14.84
C LEU A 27 -8.66 0.12 -13.45
N CYS A 28 -9.50 1.14 -13.31
CA CYS A 28 -10.18 1.45 -12.05
C CYS A 28 -11.08 0.29 -11.60
N LEU A 29 -11.84 -0.29 -12.52
CA LEU A 29 -12.71 -1.44 -12.23
C LEU A 29 -11.88 -2.65 -11.80
N SER A 30 -10.80 -2.97 -12.52
CA SER A 30 -9.87 -4.04 -12.14
C SER A 30 -9.28 -3.81 -10.75
N ASN A 31 -8.87 -2.57 -10.43
CA ASN A 31 -8.35 -2.22 -9.10
C ASN A 31 -9.38 -2.47 -7.99
N VAL A 32 -10.63 -2.01 -8.17
CA VAL A 32 -11.69 -2.21 -7.15
C VAL A 32 -11.96 -3.69 -6.95
N VAL A 33 -12.18 -4.43 -8.04
CA VAL A 33 -12.49 -5.87 -8.00
C VAL A 33 -11.31 -6.64 -7.41
N GLY A 34 -10.10 -6.35 -7.85
CA GLY A 34 -8.89 -7.01 -7.36
C GLY A 34 -8.60 -6.72 -5.89
N ALA A 35 -8.70 -5.47 -5.49
CA ALA A 35 -8.53 -5.06 -4.09
C ALA A 35 -9.62 -5.66 -3.19
N PHE A 36 -10.85 -5.79 -3.68
CA PHE A 36 -11.90 -6.50 -2.96
C PHE A 36 -11.56 -7.98 -2.79
N GLY A 37 -11.15 -8.66 -3.88
CA GLY A 37 -10.75 -10.07 -3.82
C GLY A 37 -9.61 -10.32 -2.84
N GLU A 38 -8.56 -9.52 -2.89
CA GLU A 38 -7.42 -9.62 -1.96
C GLU A 38 -7.83 -9.27 -0.53
N GLY A 39 -8.62 -8.23 -0.36
CA GLY A 39 -9.08 -7.74 0.94
C GLY A 39 -9.94 -8.76 1.70
N LEU A 40 -10.61 -9.70 1.00
CA LEU A 40 -11.40 -10.75 1.63
C LEU A 40 -10.59 -11.59 2.64
N TYR A 41 -9.30 -11.78 2.38
CA TYR A 41 -8.46 -12.62 3.24
C TYR A 41 -7.26 -11.90 3.85
N PHE A 42 -6.69 -10.89 3.18
CA PHE A 42 -5.35 -10.38 3.52
C PHE A 42 -5.24 -9.83 4.94
N TRP A 43 -6.30 -9.20 5.47
CA TRP A 43 -6.28 -8.68 6.83
C TRP A 43 -6.30 -9.78 7.89
N VAL A 44 -7.07 -10.84 7.67
CA VAL A 44 -7.17 -12.00 8.58
C VAL A 44 -6.17 -13.11 8.23
N PHE A 45 -5.36 -12.93 7.20
CA PHE A 45 -4.35 -13.90 6.77
C PHE A 45 -3.37 -14.33 7.88
N PRO A 46 -2.94 -13.44 8.80
CA PRO A 46 -2.16 -13.88 9.96
C PRO A 46 -2.84 -14.95 10.81
N LEU A 47 -4.16 -14.87 10.99
CA LEU A 47 -4.93 -15.88 11.73
C LEU A 47 -4.94 -17.22 10.99
N TYR A 48 -5.10 -17.17 9.67
CA TYR A 48 -5.03 -18.37 8.85
C TYR A 48 -3.64 -19.03 8.89
N ILE A 49 -2.56 -18.26 8.84
CA ILE A 49 -1.20 -18.79 9.02
C ILE A 49 -1.07 -19.49 10.38
N ARG A 50 -1.60 -18.89 11.45
CA ARG A 50 -1.62 -19.48 12.79
C ARG A 50 -2.43 -20.78 12.86
N SER A 51 -3.57 -20.85 12.18
CA SER A 51 -4.39 -22.06 12.13
C SER A 51 -3.70 -23.25 11.43
N LEU A 52 -2.65 -22.97 10.64
CA LEU A 52 -1.76 -23.98 10.02
C LEU A 52 -0.54 -24.35 10.90
N ASN A 53 -0.68 -24.18 12.22
CA ASN A 53 0.32 -24.50 13.23
C ASN A 53 1.63 -23.72 13.11
N ALA A 54 1.62 -22.54 12.50
CA ALA A 54 2.77 -21.65 12.50
C ALA A 54 2.97 -21.02 13.88
N ASP A 55 4.19 -20.93 14.36
CA ASP A 55 4.53 -20.06 15.48
C ASP A 55 4.61 -18.58 15.03
N TYR A 56 4.83 -17.65 15.96
CA TYR A 56 4.86 -16.22 15.63
C TYR A 56 6.08 -15.83 14.78
N VAL A 57 7.21 -16.52 14.92
CA VAL A 57 8.40 -16.28 14.10
C VAL A 57 8.16 -16.76 12.65
N GLN A 58 7.52 -17.93 12.51
CA GLN A 58 7.15 -18.50 11.22
C GLN A 58 6.11 -17.64 10.49
N LEU A 59 5.14 -17.09 11.24
CA LEU A 59 4.22 -16.08 10.71
C LEU A 59 5.00 -14.88 10.16
N GLY A 60 5.96 -14.37 10.95
CA GLY A 60 6.83 -13.28 10.52
C GLY A 60 7.65 -13.63 9.28
N LEU A 61 8.14 -14.87 9.15
CA LEU A 61 8.87 -15.34 7.96
C LEU A 61 8.01 -15.29 6.69
N VAL A 62 6.74 -15.69 6.75
CA VAL A 62 5.84 -15.62 5.59
C VAL A 62 5.73 -14.17 5.09
N PHE A 63 5.53 -13.21 5.98
CA PHE A 63 5.50 -11.80 5.60
C PHE A 63 6.86 -11.25 5.18
N SER A 64 7.95 -11.75 5.76
CA SER A 64 9.31 -11.40 5.34
C SER A 64 9.56 -11.80 3.88
N VAL A 65 9.23 -13.04 3.50
CA VAL A 65 9.32 -13.50 2.11
C VAL A 65 8.47 -12.62 1.19
N LEU A 66 7.25 -12.28 1.61
CA LEU A 66 6.38 -11.37 0.86
C LEU A 66 7.05 -10.03 0.56
N TYR A 67 7.59 -9.37 1.59
CA TYR A 67 8.24 -8.07 1.42
C TYR A 67 9.52 -8.15 0.58
N LEU A 68 10.32 -9.20 0.76
CA LEU A 68 11.53 -9.40 -0.03
C LEU A 68 11.23 -9.52 -1.52
N VAL A 69 10.32 -10.42 -1.88
CA VAL A 69 9.97 -10.63 -3.29
C VAL A 69 9.33 -9.37 -3.87
N SER A 70 8.42 -8.72 -3.11
CA SER A 70 7.76 -7.47 -3.52
C SER A 70 8.73 -6.30 -3.70
N ALA A 71 9.84 -6.26 -2.95
CA ALA A 71 10.87 -5.23 -3.11
C ALA A 71 11.69 -5.42 -4.39
N LEU A 72 11.96 -6.66 -4.76
CA LEU A 72 12.81 -7.01 -5.91
C LEU A 72 12.05 -7.04 -7.23
N ALA A 73 10.79 -7.45 -7.21
CA ALA A 73 9.97 -7.69 -8.41
C ALA A 73 9.75 -6.44 -9.29
N PRO A 74 9.54 -5.21 -8.78
CA PRO A 74 9.39 -4.02 -9.63
C PRO A 74 10.63 -3.67 -10.46
N ILE A 75 11.82 -4.12 -10.07
CA ILE A 75 13.08 -3.83 -10.79
C ILE A 75 13.03 -4.40 -12.23
N PRO A 76 12.86 -5.72 -12.42
CA PRO A 76 12.66 -6.27 -13.76
C PRO A 76 11.36 -5.75 -14.41
N GLY A 77 10.33 -5.45 -13.61
CA GLY A 77 9.06 -4.91 -14.09
C GLY A 77 9.20 -3.59 -14.85
N GLY A 78 10.02 -2.67 -14.35
CA GLY A 78 10.32 -1.41 -15.04
C GLY A 78 10.98 -1.64 -16.39
N PHE A 79 11.98 -2.51 -16.44
CA PHE A 79 12.68 -2.88 -17.67
C PHE A 79 11.73 -3.52 -18.71
N LEU A 80 10.82 -4.37 -18.26
CA LEU A 80 9.81 -4.98 -19.13
C LEU A 80 8.83 -3.94 -19.66
N ALA A 81 8.35 -3.03 -18.82
CA ALA A 81 7.40 -1.98 -19.17
C ALA A 81 7.93 -1.01 -20.24
N ASP A 82 9.26 -0.84 -20.31
CA ASP A 82 9.94 0.02 -21.28
C ASP A 82 10.21 -0.66 -22.62
N ARG A 83 10.06 -2.00 -22.72
CA ARG A 83 10.41 -2.78 -23.93
C ARG A 83 9.26 -3.50 -24.58
N PHE A 84 8.27 -3.92 -23.80
CA PHE A 84 7.20 -4.79 -24.25
C PHE A 84 5.82 -4.13 -24.17
N ASP A 85 4.83 -4.76 -24.78
CA ASP A 85 3.43 -4.36 -24.66
C ASP A 85 2.97 -4.40 -23.20
N ARG A 86 2.61 -3.23 -22.67
CA ARG A 86 2.22 -3.05 -21.27
C ARG A 86 0.97 -3.87 -20.91
N LYS A 87 0.02 -4.03 -21.84
CA LYS A 87 -1.14 -4.93 -21.63
C LYS A 87 -0.69 -6.36 -21.34
N LYS A 88 0.22 -6.90 -22.16
CA LYS A 88 0.73 -8.26 -21.97
C LYS A 88 1.45 -8.40 -20.62
N ILE A 89 2.24 -7.38 -20.24
CA ILE A 89 2.93 -7.39 -18.94
C ILE A 89 1.91 -7.39 -17.81
N LEU A 90 0.86 -6.57 -17.88
CA LEU A 90 -0.18 -6.52 -16.86
C LEU A 90 -0.84 -7.89 -16.67
N VAL A 91 -1.29 -8.52 -17.75
CA VAL A 91 -1.91 -9.85 -17.68
C VAL A 91 -0.95 -10.89 -17.11
N LEU A 92 0.28 -10.96 -17.63
CA LEU A 92 1.27 -11.97 -17.21
C LEU A 92 1.74 -11.74 -15.77
N ALA A 93 1.93 -10.49 -15.34
CA ALA A 93 2.38 -10.20 -14.00
C ALA A 93 1.30 -10.47 -12.94
N TRP A 94 0.03 -10.17 -13.20
CA TRP A 94 -1.05 -10.45 -12.24
C TRP A 94 -1.56 -11.89 -12.27
N THR A 95 -1.21 -12.69 -13.28
CA THR A 95 -1.55 -14.13 -13.30
C THR A 95 -1.00 -14.88 -12.08
N PRO A 96 0.27 -14.75 -11.65
CA PRO A 96 0.75 -15.36 -10.40
C PRO A 96 -0.04 -14.93 -9.17
N TRP A 97 -0.48 -13.68 -9.10
CA TRP A 97 -1.29 -13.18 -7.99
C TRP A 97 -2.64 -13.89 -7.85
N VAL A 98 -3.28 -14.26 -8.98
CA VAL A 98 -4.51 -15.05 -8.98
C VAL A 98 -4.28 -16.41 -8.33
N PHE A 99 -3.13 -17.05 -8.56
CA PHE A 99 -2.80 -18.35 -8.00
C PHE A 99 -2.41 -18.30 -6.52
N ALA A 100 -2.01 -17.14 -5.98
CA ALA A 100 -1.61 -17.03 -4.59
C ALA A 100 -2.71 -17.51 -3.60
N PRO A 101 -3.95 -16.96 -3.60
CA PRO A 101 -5.00 -17.45 -2.70
C PRO A 101 -5.43 -18.88 -3.02
N LEU A 102 -5.32 -19.35 -4.27
CA LEU A 102 -5.58 -20.74 -4.62
C LEU A 102 -4.60 -21.67 -3.92
N ILE A 103 -3.30 -21.38 -4.01
CA ILE A 103 -2.24 -22.15 -3.33
C ILE A 103 -2.49 -22.15 -1.83
N TYR A 104 -2.81 -20.98 -1.25
CA TYR A 104 -3.12 -20.86 0.18
C TYR A 104 -4.30 -21.76 0.58
N SER A 105 -5.32 -21.91 -0.26
CA SER A 105 -6.51 -22.71 0.05
C SER A 105 -6.24 -24.20 0.21
N PHE A 106 -5.18 -24.71 -0.41
CA PHE A 106 -4.75 -26.12 -0.33
C PHE A 106 -3.68 -26.38 0.74
N ALA A 107 -3.20 -25.33 1.41
CA ALA A 107 -2.15 -25.50 2.41
C ALA A 107 -2.65 -26.26 3.64
N GLU A 108 -1.86 -27.25 4.08
CA GLU A 108 -2.06 -28.04 5.29
C GLU A 108 -1.11 -27.63 6.42
N ASN A 109 -0.02 -26.96 6.06
CA ASN A 109 0.94 -26.37 6.98
C ASN A 109 1.46 -25.03 6.45
N TRP A 110 2.08 -24.23 7.30
CA TRP A 110 2.51 -22.87 6.97
C TRP A 110 3.59 -22.80 5.89
N THR A 111 4.43 -23.83 5.73
CA THR A 111 5.49 -23.82 4.70
C THR A 111 4.91 -23.89 3.28
N GLN A 112 3.76 -24.53 3.11
CA GLN A 112 3.05 -24.60 1.84
C GLN A 112 2.43 -23.25 1.41
N LEU A 113 2.41 -22.24 2.29
CA LEU A 113 2.02 -20.88 1.94
C LEU A 113 3.13 -20.12 1.18
N ILE A 114 4.40 -20.53 1.34
CA ILE A 114 5.54 -19.82 0.75
C ILE A 114 5.44 -19.70 -0.77
N PRO A 115 5.11 -20.74 -1.55
CA PRO A 115 4.94 -20.61 -3.00
C PRO A 115 3.88 -19.57 -3.39
N GLY A 116 2.73 -19.58 -2.72
CA GLY A 116 1.68 -18.57 -2.95
C GLY A 116 2.15 -17.15 -2.59
N THR A 117 2.91 -17.02 -1.51
CA THR A 117 3.50 -15.75 -1.07
C THR A 117 4.51 -15.22 -2.11
N VAL A 118 5.31 -16.10 -2.69
CA VAL A 118 6.22 -15.76 -3.80
C VAL A 118 5.42 -15.35 -5.05
N CYS A 119 4.35 -16.08 -5.41
CA CYS A 119 3.47 -15.71 -6.52
C CYS A 119 2.87 -14.31 -6.32
N TRP A 120 2.40 -14.00 -5.11
CA TRP A 120 1.90 -12.66 -4.77
C TRP A 120 3.00 -11.60 -4.94
N GLY A 121 4.19 -11.82 -4.37
CA GLY A 121 5.32 -10.88 -4.46
C GLY A 121 5.79 -10.65 -5.90
N VAL A 122 5.88 -11.71 -6.72
CA VAL A 122 6.28 -11.65 -8.13
C VAL A 122 5.29 -10.81 -8.95
N SER A 123 4.01 -10.79 -8.61
CA SER A 123 3.02 -9.97 -9.31
C SER A 123 3.34 -8.47 -9.30
N MET A 124 4.14 -8.01 -8.34
CA MET A 124 4.60 -6.62 -8.27
C MET A 124 5.45 -6.19 -9.48
N ILE A 125 5.90 -7.11 -10.32
CA ILE A 125 6.46 -6.85 -11.67
C ILE A 125 5.49 -5.99 -12.50
N GLY A 126 4.19 -6.14 -12.32
CA GLY A 126 3.16 -5.41 -13.05
C GLY A 126 3.03 -3.92 -12.66
N VAL A 127 3.46 -3.53 -11.46
CA VAL A 127 3.25 -2.17 -10.93
C VAL A 127 3.86 -1.08 -11.81
N PRO A 128 5.11 -1.16 -12.29
CA PRO A 128 5.67 -0.17 -13.21
C PRO A 128 4.91 -0.08 -14.53
N ALA A 129 4.48 -1.23 -15.08
CA ALA A 129 3.71 -1.26 -16.32
C ALA A 129 2.33 -0.60 -16.13
N PHE A 130 1.66 -0.86 -15.00
CA PHE A 130 0.40 -0.25 -14.64
C PHE A 130 0.50 1.28 -14.56
N MET A 131 1.45 1.78 -13.79
CA MET A 131 1.67 3.22 -13.66
C MET A 131 2.02 3.87 -15.00
N THR A 132 2.88 3.25 -15.79
CA THR A 132 3.26 3.78 -17.10
C THR A 132 2.08 3.74 -18.09
N TYR A 133 1.23 2.71 -18.02
CA TYR A 133 0.00 2.64 -18.81
C TYR A 133 -0.93 3.82 -18.51
N VAL A 134 -1.21 4.08 -17.23
CA VAL A 134 -2.02 5.22 -16.79
C VAL A 134 -1.41 6.55 -17.26
N LEU A 135 -0.11 6.77 -16.99
CA LEU A 135 0.63 7.99 -17.35
C LEU A 135 0.54 8.34 -18.84
N THR A 136 0.55 7.33 -19.70
CA THR A 136 0.54 7.51 -21.16
C THR A 136 -0.85 7.50 -21.76
N SER A 137 -1.87 7.04 -21.03
CA SER A 137 -3.28 7.06 -21.46
C SER A 137 -3.95 8.41 -21.23
N VAL A 138 -3.39 9.28 -20.39
CA VAL A 138 -3.93 10.62 -20.13
C VAL A 138 -3.40 11.61 -21.15
N THR A 139 -4.31 12.20 -21.93
CA THR A 139 -3.97 13.18 -22.98
C THR A 139 -3.67 14.57 -22.43
N ASP A 140 -4.45 15.06 -21.48
CA ASP A 140 -4.23 16.37 -20.85
C ASP A 140 -3.31 16.23 -19.63
N LYS A 141 -2.04 16.60 -19.80
CA LYS A 141 -1.01 16.52 -18.74
C LYS A 141 -1.35 17.31 -17.49
N ARG A 142 -2.16 18.36 -17.58
CA ARG A 142 -2.59 19.16 -16.41
C ARG A 142 -3.52 18.38 -15.49
N LYS A 143 -4.25 17.39 -16.01
CA LYS A 143 -5.17 16.53 -15.26
C LYS A 143 -4.52 15.22 -14.77
N LEU A 144 -3.27 14.97 -15.15
CA LEU A 144 -2.56 13.72 -14.92
C LEU A 144 -2.51 13.35 -13.42
N ALA A 145 -2.14 14.28 -12.56
CA ALA A 145 -2.03 14.03 -11.11
C ALA A 145 -3.38 13.61 -10.50
N SER A 146 -4.48 14.28 -10.92
CA SER A 146 -5.83 13.96 -10.45
C SER A 146 -6.28 12.57 -10.91
N VAL A 147 -5.99 12.20 -12.16
CA VAL A 147 -6.31 10.87 -12.70
C VAL A 147 -5.55 9.77 -11.95
N ILE A 148 -4.23 9.93 -11.75
CA ILE A 148 -3.42 8.96 -11.00
C ILE A 148 -3.94 8.82 -9.57
N SER A 149 -4.22 9.94 -8.88
CA SER A 149 -4.75 9.92 -7.52
C SER A 149 -6.08 9.16 -7.44
N PHE A 150 -6.96 9.36 -8.41
CA PHE A 150 -8.23 8.65 -8.47
C PHE A 150 -8.02 7.14 -8.71
N VAL A 151 -7.18 6.76 -9.68
CA VAL A 151 -6.86 5.35 -9.97
C VAL A 151 -6.29 4.66 -8.73
N VAL A 152 -5.39 5.32 -7.99
CA VAL A 152 -4.86 4.77 -6.72
C VAL A 152 -5.94 4.67 -5.64
N ALA A 153 -6.84 5.65 -5.56
CA ALA A 153 -7.93 5.65 -4.59
C ALA A 153 -8.92 4.49 -4.83
N THR A 154 -9.14 4.07 -6.09
CA THR A 154 -10.02 2.93 -6.40
C THR A 154 -9.54 1.62 -5.77
N TYR A 155 -8.23 1.40 -5.67
CA TYR A 155 -7.67 0.25 -4.96
C TYR A 155 -8.02 0.29 -3.46
N SER A 156 -7.85 1.43 -2.80
CA SER A 156 -8.22 1.59 -1.39
C SER A 156 -9.72 1.37 -1.15
N PHE A 157 -10.57 1.80 -2.10
CA PHE A 157 -12.00 1.63 -2.01
C PHE A 157 -12.42 0.15 -1.98
N GLY A 158 -11.79 -0.70 -2.80
CA GLY A 158 -12.04 -2.15 -2.78
C GLY A 158 -11.77 -2.78 -1.41
N TYR A 159 -10.79 -2.29 -0.66
CA TYR A 159 -10.44 -2.81 0.66
C TYR A 159 -11.36 -2.36 1.80
N ILE A 160 -12.17 -1.30 1.65
CA ILE A 160 -12.98 -0.77 2.78
C ILE A 160 -13.96 -1.82 3.31
N PHE A 161 -14.58 -2.60 2.44
CA PHE A 161 -15.59 -3.58 2.85
C PHE A 161 -15.06 -5.00 2.89
N ALA A 162 -14.03 -5.29 2.13
CA ALA A 162 -13.57 -6.65 1.87
C ALA A 162 -13.16 -7.43 3.13
N PRO A 163 -12.38 -6.90 4.10
CA PRO A 163 -12.01 -7.66 5.28
C PRO A 163 -13.20 -8.10 6.14
N THR A 164 -14.19 -7.22 6.32
CA THR A 164 -15.43 -7.57 7.04
C THR A 164 -16.23 -8.65 6.31
N VAL A 165 -16.39 -8.49 4.99
CA VAL A 165 -17.10 -9.45 4.16
C VAL A 165 -16.39 -10.80 4.16
N GLY A 166 -15.07 -10.81 4.03
CA GLY A 166 -14.27 -12.03 4.04
C GLY A 166 -14.34 -12.77 5.37
N ALA A 167 -14.19 -12.07 6.49
CA ALA A 167 -14.32 -12.65 7.81
C ALA A 167 -15.75 -13.18 8.09
N TYR A 168 -16.79 -12.46 7.62
CA TYR A 168 -18.16 -12.92 7.69
C TYR A 168 -18.39 -14.18 6.85
N LEU A 169 -17.92 -14.22 5.61
CA LEU A 169 -18.05 -15.40 4.74
C LEU A 169 -17.30 -16.61 5.31
N ALA A 170 -16.16 -16.40 5.98
CA ALA A 170 -15.39 -17.48 6.59
C ALA A 170 -16.20 -18.29 7.62
N THR A 171 -17.22 -17.69 8.23
CA THR A 171 -18.12 -18.40 9.17
C THR A 171 -19.03 -19.43 8.48
N PHE A 172 -19.29 -19.29 7.17
CA PHE A 172 -20.15 -20.19 6.40
C PHE A 172 -19.38 -21.16 5.51
N ILE A 173 -18.33 -20.67 4.83
CA ILE A 173 -17.60 -21.44 3.81
C ILE A 173 -16.17 -21.79 4.21
N SER A 174 -15.80 -21.55 5.46
CA SER A 174 -14.42 -21.62 5.97
C SER A 174 -13.45 -20.63 5.30
N MET A 175 -12.28 -20.42 5.91
CA MET A 175 -11.23 -19.54 5.32
C MET A 175 -10.69 -20.09 3.98
N ARG A 176 -10.66 -21.43 3.82
CA ARG A 176 -10.27 -22.05 2.53
C ARG A 176 -11.25 -21.69 1.41
N GLY A 177 -12.56 -21.69 1.70
CA GLY A 177 -13.58 -21.27 0.74
C GLY A 177 -13.47 -19.77 0.38
N VAL A 178 -13.15 -18.91 1.35
CA VAL A 178 -12.90 -17.48 1.11
C VAL A 178 -11.70 -17.29 0.20
N LEU A 179 -10.62 -18.05 0.39
CA LEU A 179 -9.43 -18.02 -0.47
C LEU A 179 -9.74 -18.47 -1.91
N GLN A 180 -10.57 -19.51 -2.08
CA GLN A 180 -11.04 -19.94 -3.40
C GLN A 180 -11.91 -18.87 -4.07
N LEU A 181 -12.83 -18.25 -3.32
CA LEU A 181 -13.63 -17.12 -3.81
C LEU A 181 -12.73 -15.94 -4.22
N SER A 182 -11.73 -15.61 -3.39
CA SER A 182 -10.73 -14.58 -3.70
C SER A 182 -10.00 -14.90 -5.02
N THR A 183 -9.66 -16.16 -5.27
CA THR A 183 -9.06 -16.60 -6.54
C THR A 183 -9.95 -16.26 -7.73
N VAL A 184 -11.24 -16.56 -7.64
CA VAL A 184 -12.21 -16.26 -8.72
C VAL A 184 -12.32 -14.75 -8.95
N VAL A 185 -12.44 -13.97 -7.87
CA VAL A 185 -12.52 -12.50 -7.97
C VAL A 185 -11.23 -11.91 -8.54
N SER A 186 -10.07 -12.42 -8.13
CA SER A 186 -8.77 -12.00 -8.67
C SER A 186 -8.61 -12.38 -10.14
N ALA A 187 -9.11 -13.55 -10.56
CA ALA A 187 -9.13 -13.95 -11.97
C ALA A 187 -10.00 -13.02 -12.81
N VAL A 188 -11.19 -12.63 -12.31
CA VAL A 188 -12.04 -11.63 -12.97
C VAL A 188 -11.32 -10.29 -13.09
N ALA A 189 -10.69 -9.81 -12.00
CA ALA A 189 -9.93 -8.56 -12.02
C ALA A 189 -8.78 -8.61 -13.05
N THR A 190 -8.03 -9.70 -13.10
CA THR A 190 -6.95 -9.89 -14.09
C THR A 190 -7.52 -10.03 -15.51
N GLY A 191 -8.67 -10.69 -15.67
CA GLY A 191 -9.37 -10.82 -16.95
C GLY A 191 -9.81 -9.47 -17.54
N ILE A 192 -10.12 -8.48 -16.71
CA ILE A 192 -10.45 -7.12 -17.17
C ILE A 192 -9.29 -6.50 -17.96
N PHE A 193 -8.02 -6.82 -17.65
CA PHE A 193 -6.88 -6.34 -18.44
C PHE A 193 -6.86 -6.87 -19.88
N LEU A 194 -7.57 -7.97 -20.18
CA LEU A 194 -7.71 -8.43 -21.56
C LEU A 194 -8.56 -7.49 -22.42
N LEU A 195 -9.37 -6.63 -21.78
CA LEU A 195 -10.29 -5.70 -22.46
C LEU A 195 -9.64 -4.34 -22.79
N ILE A 196 -8.50 -4.00 -22.19
CA ILE A 196 -7.77 -2.76 -22.50
C ILE A 196 -7.02 -2.88 -23.82
N HIS A 197 -6.67 -1.74 -24.43
CA HIS A 197 -5.90 -1.73 -25.66
C HIS A 197 -4.42 -2.04 -25.42
N SER A 198 -3.77 -2.66 -26.41
CA SER A 198 -2.31 -2.84 -26.39
C SER A 198 -1.60 -1.49 -26.43
N GLN A 199 -0.57 -1.35 -25.61
CA GLN A 199 0.18 -0.12 -25.47
C GLN A 199 1.68 -0.41 -25.50
N TYR A 200 2.29 -0.12 -26.65
CA TYR A 200 3.73 -0.27 -26.85
C TYR A 200 4.48 0.99 -26.43
N PRO A 201 5.68 0.86 -25.88
CA PRO A 201 6.56 1.99 -25.66
C PRO A 201 6.83 2.71 -26.99
N LYS A 202 6.64 4.03 -27.01
CA LYS A 202 7.06 4.81 -28.17
C LYS A 202 8.60 4.77 -28.23
N ARG A 203 9.14 4.07 -29.19
CA ARG A 203 10.58 4.10 -29.49
C ARG A 203 10.90 5.49 -30.01
N ASN A 204 11.30 6.40 -29.15
CA ASN A 204 11.77 7.71 -29.58
C ASN A 204 12.99 7.47 -30.48
N LYS A 205 12.81 7.72 -31.79
CA LYS A 205 13.92 7.87 -32.70
C LYS A 205 14.68 9.11 -32.22
N ALA A 206 15.94 8.91 -31.90
CA ALA A 206 16.96 9.89 -31.56
C ALA A 206 16.58 10.86 -30.42
N ASP A 207 17.27 10.70 -29.33
CA ASP A 207 17.42 11.73 -28.31
C ASP A 207 17.73 13.06 -29.00
N LYS A 208 16.76 13.96 -29.05
CA LYS A 208 17.14 15.38 -29.17
C LYS A 208 18.02 15.64 -27.95
N PRO A 209 19.19 16.25 -28.12
CA PRO A 209 20.01 16.61 -26.98
C PRO A 209 19.11 17.38 -26.01
N GLN A 210 18.89 16.79 -24.85
CA GLN A 210 18.10 17.42 -23.81
C GLN A 210 18.74 18.77 -23.53
N GLN A 211 17.95 19.84 -23.58
CA GLN A 211 18.44 21.15 -23.16
C GLN A 211 19.17 20.98 -21.81
N PRO A 212 20.34 21.58 -21.64
CA PRO A 212 21.07 21.49 -20.38
C PRO A 212 20.10 21.88 -19.27
N LEU A 213 19.83 20.92 -18.38
CA LEU A 213 19.02 21.17 -17.20
C LEU A 213 19.60 22.37 -16.46
N PRO A 214 18.76 23.29 -15.91
CA PRO A 214 19.26 24.32 -15.01
C PRO A 214 20.19 23.63 -14.02
N SER A 215 21.33 24.24 -13.72
CA SER A 215 22.38 23.72 -12.84
C SER A 215 21.80 23.57 -11.41
N TYR A 216 20.96 22.56 -11.22
CA TYR A 216 20.57 22.14 -9.89
C TYR A 216 21.82 21.58 -9.22
N ASP A 217 22.05 21.98 -7.99
CA ASP A 217 23.06 21.34 -7.14
C ASP A 217 22.64 19.86 -6.95
N GLU A 218 23.08 19.02 -7.88
CA GLU A 218 22.70 17.59 -7.95
C GLU A 218 23.05 16.89 -6.64
N LYS A 219 24.13 17.29 -5.97
CA LYS A 219 24.54 16.78 -4.66
C LYS A 219 23.53 17.12 -3.58
N ARG A 220 22.97 18.32 -3.59
CA ARG A 220 21.96 18.76 -2.62
C ARG A 220 20.64 17.99 -2.82
N LEU A 221 20.24 17.75 -4.06
CA LEU A 221 19.04 16.97 -4.38
C LEU A 221 19.20 15.52 -3.94
N TRP A 222 20.33 14.87 -4.27
CA TRP A 222 20.62 13.50 -3.83
C TRP A 222 20.63 13.39 -2.30
N ARG A 223 21.22 14.36 -1.61
CA ARG A 223 21.20 14.38 -0.14
C ARG A 223 19.77 14.47 0.42
N LYS A 224 18.92 15.31 -0.15
CA LYS A 224 17.51 15.40 0.24
C LYS A 224 16.79 14.07 -0.02
N MET A 225 16.95 13.47 -1.19
CA MET A 225 16.35 12.18 -1.52
C MET A 225 16.78 11.08 -0.56
N LEU A 226 18.07 10.98 -0.25
CA LEU A 226 18.59 9.99 0.70
C LEU A 226 18.04 10.19 2.12
N LEU A 227 17.91 11.44 2.57
CA LEU A 227 17.30 11.74 3.89
C LEU A 227 15.83 11.30 3.96
N TRP A 228 15.06 11.60 2.91
CA TRP A 228 13.65 11.21 2.84
C TRP A 228 13.48 9.70 2.64
N SER A 229 14.37 9.06 1.89
CA SER A 229 14.41 7.61 1.74
C SER A 229 14.72 6.92 3.07
N GLY A 230 15.75 7.38 3.79
CA GLY A 230 16.11 6.86 5.12
C GLY A 230 14.98 7.06 6.13
N PHE A 231 14.32 8.20 6.09
CA PHE A 231 13.13 8.48 6.91
C PHE A 231 11.97 7.52 6.60
N LEU A 232 11.60 7.35 5.33
CA LEU A 232 10.55 6.43 4.90
C LEU A 232 10.90 5.00 5.28
N THR A 233 12.14 4.59 5.05
CA THR A 233 12.66 3.27 5.42
C THR A 233 12.51 3.00 6.91
N SER A 234 12.91 3.95 7.76
CA SER A 234 12.81 3.81 9.22
C SER A 234 11.36 3.74 9.69
N ALA A 235 10.46 4.56 9.13
CA ALA A 235 9.05 4.54 9.46
C ALA A 235 8.38 3.22 9.02
N THR A 236 8.64 2.78 7.79
CA THR A 236 8.10 1.53 7.24
C THR A 236 8.62 0.32 8.03
N PHE A 237 9.92 0.27 8.35
CA PHE A 237 10.51 -0.77 9.17
C PHE A 237 9.82 -0.85 10.53
N SER A 238 9.74 0.27 11.25
CA SER A 238 9.14 0.31 12.59
C SER A 238 7.69 -0.18 12.58
N MET A 239 6.86 0.32 11.66
CA MET A 239 5.46 -0.10 11.56
C MET A 239 5.31 -1.57 11.13
N SER A 240 6.23 -2.09 10.30
CA SER A 240 6.18 -3.47 9.79
C SER A 240 6.51 -4.50 10.86
N ILE A 241 7.17 -4.13 11.97
CA ILE A 241 7.40 -5.01 13.13
C ILE A 241 6.08 -5.53 13.70
N ALA A 242 5.07 -4.65 13.85
CA ALA A 242 3.80 -5.02 14.47
C ALA A 242 2.71 -5.41 13.46
N ARG A 243 2.82 -4.97 12.21
CA ARG A 243 1.72 -5.05 11.23
C ARG A 243 1.08 -6.43 11.09
N PRO A 244 1.81 -7.55 10.96
CA PRO A 244 1.20 -8.89 10.89
C PRO A 244 0.55 -9.33 12.21
N TYR A 245 1.01 -8.76 13.33
CA TYR A 245 0.61 -9.19 14.68
C TYR A 245 -0.60 -8.43 15.23
N VAL A 246 -1.05 -7.35 14.58
CA VAL A 246 -2.25 -6.60 15.01
C VAL A 246 -3.49 -7.49 14.97
N ALA A 247 -3.73 -8.20 13.87
CA ALA A 247 -4.87 -9.11 13.76
C ALA A 247 -4.78 -10.27 14.76
N THR A 248 -3.59 -10.84 14.93
CA THR A 248 -3.32 -11.91 15.92
C THR A 248 -3.56 -11.41 17.34
N PHE A 249 -3.09 -10.20 17.68
CA PHE A 249 -3.31 -9.59 18.98
C PHE A 249 -4.80 -9.38 19.29
N LEU A 250 -5.55 -8.88 18.32
CA LEU A 250 -7.00 -8.69 18.45
C LEU A 250 -7.74 -10.01 18.68
N ALA A 251 -7.36 -11.07 17.99
CA ALA A 251 -7.99 -12.38 18.13
C ALA A 251 -7.56 -13.11 19.43
N GLU A 252 -6.25 -13.16 19.72
CA GLU A 252 -5.71 -14.00 20.79
C GLU A 252 -5.64 -13.31 22.16
N GLN A 253 -5.40 -11.98 22.19
CA GLN A 253 -5.24 -11.24 23.47
C GLN A 253 -6.48 -10.44 23.86
N VAL A 254 -7.21 -9.94 22.86
CA VAL A 254 -8.48 -9.22 23.10
C VAL A 254 -9.67 -10.17 23.03
N ASN A 255 -9.49 -11.39 22.48
CA ASN A 255 -10.51 -12.40 22.26
C ASN A 255 -11.66 -11.93 21.35
N LEU A 256 -11.34 -11.12 20.33
CA LEU A 256 -12.33 -10.74 19.32
C LEU A 256 -12.57 -11.89 18.35
N SER A 257 -13.85 -12.06 17.95
CA SER A 257 -14.16 -12.97 16.85
C SER A 257 -13.52 -12.49 15.54
N GLU A 258 -13.31 -13.42 14.59
CA GLU A 258 -12.75 -13.11 13.28
C GLU A 258 -13.53 -12.03 12.55
N PHE A 259 -14.84 -11.97 12.74
CA PHE A 259 -15.70 -10.92 12.20
C PHE A 259 -15.27 -9.51 12.69
N TYR A 260 -15.08 -9.33 14.00
CA TYR A 260 -14.63 -8.05 14.55
C TYR A 260 -13.20 -7.71 14.14
N VAL A 261 -12.32 -8.71 14.00
CA VAL A 261 -10.96 -8.53 13.45
C VAL A 261 -11.04 -8.06 11.99
N GLY A 262 -11.89 -8.65 11.18
CA GLY A 262 -12.15 -8.20 9.80
C GLY A 262 -12.73 -6.78 9.75
N MET A 263 -13.67 -6.46 10.64
CA MET A 263 -14.27 -5.13 10.76
C MET A 263 -13.23 -4.08 11.16
N PHE A 264 -12.30 -4.40 12.06
CA PHE A 264 -11.15 -3.56 12.38
C PHE A 264 -10.33 -3.25 11.11
N GLY A 265 -10.05 -4.26 10.28
CA GLY A 265 -9.37 -4.09 8.99
C GLY A 265 -10.12 -3.16 8.05
N SER A 266 -11.41 -3.36 7.88
CA SER A 266 -12.26 -2.50 7.04
C SER A 266 -12.25 -1.04 7.49
N ILE A 267 -12.37 -0.79 8.78
CA ILE A 267 -12.35 0.56 9.35
C ILE A 267 -10.94 1.17 9.25
N ALA A 268 -9.88 0.38 9.38
CA ALA A 268 -8.53 0.85 9.13
C ALA A 268 -8.36 1.32 7.67
N TYR A 269 -8.86 0.58 6.68
CA TYR A 269 -8.84 1.02 5.29
C TYR A 269 -9.70 2.27 5.03
N ALA A 270 -10.84 2.39 5.71
CA ALA A 270 -11.60 3.64 5.71
C ALA A 270 -10.78 4.81 6.30
N GLY A 271 -10.05 4.57 7.39
CA GLY A 271 -9.11 5.54 7.96
C GLY A 271 -8.05 6.00 6.96
N ILE A 272 -7.45 5.08 6.19
CA ILE A 272 -6.51 5.43 5.10
C ILE A 272 -7.18 6.37 4.10
N ALA A 273 -8.38 6.06 3.65
CA ALA A 273 -9.08 6.85 2.64
C ALA A 273 -9.46 8.25 3.16
N PHE A 274 -10.14 8.34 4.30
CA PHE A 274 -10.66 9.61 4.82
C PHE A 274 -9.55 10.50 5.38
N ILE A 275 -8.64 9.97 6.20
CA ILE A 275 -7.52 10.72 6.75
C ILE A 275 -6.55 11.11 5.63
N GLY A 276 -6.38 10.25 4.62
CA GLY A 276 -5.56 10.55 3.45
C GLY A 276 -6.05 11.77 2.67
N ILE A 277 -7.35 11.90 2.45
CA ILE A 277 -7.95 13.07 1.79
C ILE A 277 -7.72 14.33 2.63
N PHE A 278 -7.94 14.25 3.94
CA PHE A 278 -7.78 15.39 4.85
C PHE A 278 -6.32 15.82 4.95
N THR A 279 -5.40 14.90 5.20
CA THR A 279 -3.97 15.20 5.39
C THR A 279 -3.26 15.56 4.09
N GLY A 280 -3.70 15.04 2.94
CA GLY A 280 -3.24 15.48 1.64
C GLY A 280 -3.55 16.98 1.42
N ARG A 281 -4.79 17.40 1.66
CA ARG A 281 -5.19 18.82 1.58
C ARG A 281 -4.47 19.70 2.60
N LEU A 282 -4.23 19.17 3.80
CA LEU A 282 -3.48 19.88 4.84
C LEU A 282 -2.03 20.10 4.42
N GLY A 283 -1.38 19.08 3.84
CA GLY A 283 -0.02 19.16 3.31
C GLY A 283 0.13 20.17 2.18
N ASP A 284 -0.89 20.29 1.31
CA ASP A 284 -0.88 21.27 0.21
C ASP A 284 -1.05 22.73 0.70
N ARG A 285 -1.76 22.94 1.83
CA ARG A 285 -2.05 24.26 2.38
C ARG A 285 -1.05 24.74 3.43
N TRP A 286 -0.45 23.84 4.15
CA TRP A 286 0.45 24.11 5.26
C TRP A 286 1.87 23.73 4.92
N ARG A 287 2.31 22.60 5.49
CA ARG A 287 3.61 22.01 5.29
C ARG A 287 3.41 20.51 5.10
N LYS A 288 4.00 19.92 4.06
CA LYS A 288 3.97 18.48 3.83
C LYS A 288 4.59 17.71 5.00
N SER A 289 5.68 18.24 5.56
CA SER A 289 6.33 17.68 6.76
C SER A 289 5.38 17.66 7.99
N GLY A 290 4.55 18.67 8.16
CA GLY A 290 3.53 18.74 9.22
C GLY A 290 2.44 17.68 9.03
N ALA A 291 1.94 17.52 7.81
CA ALA A 291 0.94 16.48 7.49
C ALA A 291 1.50 15.07 7.69
N ILE A 292 2.76 14.81 7.29
CA ILE A 292 3.45 13.55 7.52
C ILE A 292 3.59 13.26 9.02
N SER A 293 4.03 14.24 9.81
CA SER A 293 4.16 14.10 11.27
C SER A 293 2.82 13.81 11.94
N LEU A 294 1.75 14.47 11.51
CA LEU A 294 0.40 14.22 12.01
C LEU A 294 0.00 12.76 11.76
N CYS A 295 0.19 12.26 10.54
CA CYS A 295 -0.10 10.85 10.23
C CYS A 295 0.74 9.89 11.06
N LEU A 296 2.04 10.17 11.27
CA LEU A 296 2.90 9.33 12.09
C LEU A 296 2.44 9.26 13.54
N ILE A 297 2.06 10.39 14.13
CA ILE A 297 1.58 10.43 15.54
C ILE A 297 0.29 9.62 15.72
N LEU A 298 -0.54 9.46 14.68
CA LEU A 298 -1.72 8.59 14.77
C LEU A 298 -1.33 7.12 15.06
N TYR A 299 -0.12 6.69 14.70
CA TYR A 299 0.33 5.32 14.96
C TYR A 299 0.45 5.00 16.46
N PRO A 300 1.28 5.67 17.26
CA PRO A 300 1.31 5.43 18.71
C PRO A 300 -0.02 5.77 19.38
N LEU A 301 -0.77 6.76 18.89
CA LEU A 301 -2.14 7.06 19.38
C LEU A 301 -3.13 5.93 19.09
N SER A 302 -2.86 5.03 18.16
CA SER A 302 -3.65 3.83 17.93
C SER A 302 -3.10 2.62 18.68
N ILE A 303 -1.78 2.43 18.73
CA ILE A 303 -1.16 1.26 19.35
C ILE A 303 -1.32 1.27 20.89
N VAL A 304 -1.15 2.43 21.53
CA VAL A 304 -1.29 2.49 23.01
C VAL A 304 -2.70 2.12 23.47
N PRO A 305 -3.79 2.71 22.92
CA PRO A 305 -5.15 2.27 23.24
C PRO A 305 -5.43 0.81 22.86
N LEU A 306 -4.89 0.32 21.73
CA LEU A 306 -5.03 -1.08 21.32
C LEU A 306 -4.58 -2.06 22.40
N LEU A 307 -3.49 -1.73 23.12
CA LEU A 307 -2.97 -2.55 24.20
C LEU A 307 -3.88 -2.56 25.44
N MET A 308 -4.67 -1.51 25.66
CA MET A 308 -5.44 -1.30 26.89
C MET A 308 -6.94 -1.59 26.72
N ILE A 309 -7.51 -1.24 25.56
CA ILE A 309 -8.94 -1.33 25.30
C ILE A 309 -9.32 -2.74 24.93
N ARG A 310 -10.46 -3.20 25.46
CA ARG A 310 -11.05 -4.52 25.17
C ARG A 310 -12.46 -4.39 24.56
N GLU A 311 -13.04 -3.20 24.63
CA GLU A 311 -14.37 -2.92 24.11
C GLU A 311 -14.37 -2.84 22.58
N PRO A 312 -15.13 -3.69 21.84
CA PRO A 312 -15.11 -3.73 20.39
C PRO A 312 -15.44 -2.38 19.72
N ALA A 313 -16.42 -1.65 20.25
CA ALA A 313 -16.82 -0.36 19.67
C ALA A 313 -15.70 0.70 19.76
N ALA A 314 -15.01 0.78 20.89
CA ALA A 314 -13.87 1.69 21.06
C ALA A 314 -12.67 1.29 20.17
N LEU A 315 -12.47 -0.02 19.96
CA LEU A 315 -11.43 -0.51 19.05
C LEU A 315 -11.68 -0.13 17.59
N MET A 316 -12.91 0.15 17.17
CA MET A 316 -13.19 0.64 15.81
C MET A 316 -12.64 2.06 15.62
N LEU A 317 -12.67 2.93 16.65
CA LEU A 317 -12.01 4.23 16.58
C LEU A 317 -10.48 4.08 16.49
N VAL A 318 -9.92 3.14 17.27
CA VAL A 318 -8.49 2.80 17.20
C VAL A 318 -8.11 2.32 15.79
N ALA A 319 -8.95 1.49 15.17
CA ALA A 319 -8.76 1.01 13.79
C ALA A 319 -8.68 2.18 12.79
N PHE A 320 -9.58 3.16 12.92
CA PHE A 320 -9.61 4.33 12.05
C PHE A 320 -8.31 5.14 12.15
N LEU A 321 -7.82 5.39 13.38
CA LEU A 321 -6.55 6.08 13.61
C LEU A 321 -5.35 5.26 13.11
N TYR A 322 -5.36 3.94 13.35
CA TYR A 322 -4.34 3.03 12.87
C TYR A 322 -4.21 3.09 11.34
N GLY A 323 -5.33 3.04 10.63
CA GLY A 323 -5.36 3.20 9.18
C GLY A 323 -4.80 4.57 8.74
N GLY A 324 -5.19 5.63 9.42
CA GLY A 324 -4.71 6.98 9.11
C GLY A 324 -3.19 7.13 9.20
N SER A 325 -2.53 6.36 10.05
CA SER A 325 -1.07 6.38 10.17
C SER A 325 -0.35 5.90 8.90
N ALA A 326 -0.94 4.95 8.18
CA ALA A 326 -0.38 4.39 6.95
C ALA A 326 -0.29 5.42 5.80
N VAL A 327 -1.04 6.51 5.87
CA VAL A 327 -1.02 7.61 4.89
C VAL A 327 0.35 8.31 4.85
N SER A 328 1.12 8.26 5.94
CA SER A 328 2.46 8.89 6.03
C SER A 328 3.39 8.47 4.90
N GLY A 329 3.40 7.20 4.53
CA GLY A 329 4.22 6.68 3.42
C GLY A 329 3.81 7.26 2.06
N ASN A 330 2.51 7.41 1.81
CA ASN A 330 1.99 8.00 0.58
C ASN A 330 2.37 9.49 0.47
N LEU A 331 2.29 10.23 1.59
CA LEU A 331 2.69 11.63 1.63
C LEU A 331 4.19 11.83 1.41
N VAL A 332 5.04 10.96 1.96
CA VAL A 332 6.49 10.98 1.70
C VAL A 332 6.76 10.70 0.22
N SER A 333 6.12 9.70 -0.37
CA SER A 333 6.26 9.39 -1.81
C SER A 333 5.82 10.58 -2.68
N ALA A 334 4.70 11.22 -2.35
CA ALA A 334 4.23 12.42 -3.04
C ALA A 334 5.23 13.59 -2.91
N TYR A 335 5.83 13.78 -1.74
CA TYR A 335 6.85 14.81 -1.53
C TYR A 335 8.12 14.54 -2.35
N VAL A 336 8.63 13.30 -2.34
CA VAL A 336 9.78 12.90 -3.17
C VAL A 336 9.51 13.17 -4.64
N GLY A 337 8.28 12.90 -5.11
CA GLY A 337 7.84 13.23 -6.47
C GLY A 337 7.99 14.72 -6.80
N THR A 338 7.70 15.62 -5.84
CA THR A 338 7.79 17.08 -6.10
C THR A 338 9.23 17.63 -6.17
N ILE A 339 10.19 16.96 -5.52
CA ILE A 339 11.61 17.35 -5.56
C ILE A 339 12.40 16.63 -6.66
N SER A 340 11.78 15.66 -7.32
CA SER A 340 12.43 14.83 -8.33
C SER A 340 12.50 15.54 -9.67
N PRO A 341 13.64 15.50 -10.38
CA PRO A 341 13.73 16.00 -11.75
C PRO A 341 12.75 15.26 -12.68
N GLU A 342 12.03 15.98 -13.53
CA GLU A 342 11.03 15.39 -14.44
C GLU A 342 11.61 14.26 -15.31
N THR A 343 12.88 14.39 -15.71
CA THR A 343 13.58 13.41 -16.55
C THR A 343 13.94 12.12 -15.82
N LYS A 344 14.00 12.14 -14.48
CA LYS A 344 14.39 10.99 -13.64
C LYS A 344 13.31 10.60 -12.63
N LEU A 345 12.08 11.09 -12.80
CA LEU A 345 10.98 10.95 -11.85
C LEU A 345 10.72 9.48 -11.42
N GLY A 346 10.70 8.56 -12.39
CA GLY A 346 10.46 7.15 -12.12
C GLY A 346 11.52 6.53 -11.21
N VAL A 347 12.81 6.77 -11.50
CA VAL A 347 13.93 6.27 -10.68
C VAL A 347 13.91 6.89 -9.29
N TRP A 348 13.65 8.19 -9.18
CA TRP A 348 13.65 8.91 -7.91
C TRP A 348 12.48 8.51 -7.00
N MET A 349 11.34 8.12 -7.55
CA MET A 349 10.21 7.61 -6.78
C MET A 349 10.38 6.14 -6.39
N SER A 350 11.02 5.33 -7.22
CA SER A 350 11.18 3.89 -6.94
C SER A 350 12.25 3.60 -5.87
N ILE A 351 13.34 4.38 -5.82
CA ILE A 351 14.43 4.16 -4.86
C ILE A 351 13.93 4.17 -3.39
N PRO A 352 13.23 5.21 -2.89
CA PRO A 352 12.73 5.23 -1.52
C PRO A 352 11.79 4.06 -1.21
N GLN A 353 10.93 3.70 -2.15
CA GLN A 353 9.98 2.61 -1.99
C GLN A 353 10.68 1.24 -1.94
N SER A 354 11.62 0.98 -2.85
CA SER A 354 12.37 -0.28 -2.84
C SER A 354 13.22 -0.42 -1.58
N LEU A 355 13.91 0.64 -1.15
CA LEU A 355 14.69 0.64 0.08
C LEU A 355 13.82 0.39 1.32
N SER A 356 12.64 1.00 1.38
CA SER A 356 11.73 0.80 2.51
C SER A 356 11.17 -0.61 2.58
N LEU A 357 10.84 -1.23 1.43
CA LEU A 357 10.39 -2.62 1.39
C LEU A 357 11.51 -3.61 1.69
N LEU A 358 12.75 -3.35 1.21
CA LEU A 358 13.92 -4.17 1.56
C LEU A 358 14.21 -4.13 3.06
N ALA A 359 14.09 -2.97 3.69
CA ALA A 359 14.23 -2.89 5.15
C ALA A 359 13.06 -3.58 5.86
N ALA A 360 11.84 -3.41 5.36
CA ALA A 360 10.65 -4.06 5.91
C ALA A 360 10.72 -5.59 5.87
N PHE A 361 11.57 -6.18 5.02
CA PHE A 361 11.77 -7.64 4.96
C PHE A 361 12.14 -8.25 6.32
N ALA A 362 13.05 -7.64 7.07
CA ALA A 362 13.50 -8.17 8.37
C ALA A 362 12.52 -7.86 9.51
N ALA A 363 11.64 -6.88 9.35
CA ALA A 363 10.80 -6.36 10.42
C ALA A 363 9.76 -7.36 10.95
N PRO A 364 8.99 -8.10 10.11
CA PRO A 364 8.04 -9.10 10.60
C PRO A 364 8.72 -10.27 11.34
N TYR A 365 9.91 -10.69 10.90
CA TYR A 365 10.68 -11.71 11.61
C TYR A 365 11.06 -11.25 13.02
N LEU A 366 11.61 -10.03 13.13
CA LEU A 366 11.89 -9.40 14.43
C LEU A 366 10.61 -9.27 15.27
N GLY A 367 9.51 -8.86 14.66
CA GLY A 367 8.21 -8.77 15.30
C GLY A 367 7.74 -10.10 15.87
N GLY A 368 7.94 -11.21 15.15
CA GLY A 368 7.63 -12.56 15.60
C GLY A 368 8.43 -12.96 16.83
N TYR A 369 9.74 -12.70 16.80
CA TYR A 369 10.60 -12.95 17.95
C TYR A 369 10.16 -12.14 19.18
N LEU A 370 9.86 -10.86 19.02
CA LEU A 370 9.36 -10.01 20.11
C LEU A 370 7.99 -10.48 20.62
N TYR A 371 7.10 -10.85 19.74
CA TYR A 371 5.76 -11.33 20.08
C TYR A 371 5.80 -12.66 20.84
N THR A 372 6.78 -13.53 20.58
CA THR A 372 7.02 -14.77 21.32
C THR A 372 7.40 -14.48 22.78
N GLN A 373 8.15 -13.40 23.05
CA GLN A 373 8.52 -12.99 24.41
C GLN A 373 7.31 -12.40 25.16
N SER A 374 6.57 -11.52 24.51
CA SER A 374 5.31 -10.97 24.99
C SER A 374 4.51 -10.43 23.80
N PRO A 375 3.20 -10.73 23.71
CA PRO A 375 2.35 -10.21 22.63
C PRO A 375 2.37 -8.69 22.49
N SER A 376 2.62 -7.96 23.56
CA SER A 376 2.69 -6.51 23.56
C SER A 376 4.03 -5.96 23.03
N TYR A 377 5.13 -6.75 23.08
CA TYR A 377 6.46 -6.20 22.76
C TYR A 377 6.59 -5.78 21.29
N ALA A 378 6.08 -6.57 20.35
CA ALA A 378 6.10 -6.18 18.93
C ALA A 378 5.37 -4.86 18.69
N LEU A 379 4.22 -4.66 19.34
CA LEU A 379 3.40 -3.46 19.25
C LEU A 379 4.13 -2.25 19.90
N ILE A 380 4.65 -2.41 21.10
CA ILE A 380 5.36 -1.36 21.84
C ILE A 380 6.61 -0.92 21.07
N VAL A 381 7.47 -1.88 20.67
CA VAL A 381 8.73 -1.58 19.96
C VAL A 381 8.44 -0.86 18.64
N SER A 382 7.39 -1.28 17.91
CA SER A 382 6.98 -0.62 16.66
C SER A 382 6.55 0.85 16.88
N ALA A 383 5.98 1.16 18.04
CA ALA A 383 5.45 2.49 18.34
C ALA A 383 6.52 3.44 18.91
N ILE A 384 7.57 2.95 19.57
CA ILE A 384 8.58 3.79 20.27
C ILE A 384 9.33 4.71 19.32
N ALA A 385 9.73 4.22 18.14
CA ALA A 385 10.52 5.01 17.19
C ALA A 385 9.69 6.10 16.49
N ILE A 386 8.39 5.94 16.38
CA ILE A 386 7.53 6.79 15.57
C ILE A 386 7.44 8.25 16.06
N PRO A 387 7.31 8.55 17.37
CA PRO A 387 7.33 9.93 17.85
C PRO A 387 8.62 10.67 17.51
N PHE A 388 9.77 9.99 17.58
CA PHE A 388 11.07 10.58 17.19
C PHE A 388 11.13 10.87 15.71
N LEU A 389 10.61 9.96 14.87
CA LEU A 389 10.50 10.18 13.43
C LEU A 389 9.52 11.32 13.11
N ALA A 390 8.40 11.42 13.81
CA ALA A 390 7.46 12.52 13.66
C ALA A 390 8.10 13.88 14.00
N LEU A 391 8.86 13.94 15.09
CA LEU A 391 9.63 15.14 15.46
C LEU A 391 10.73 15.46 14.43
N MET A 392 11.42 14.45 13.94
CA MET A 392 12.42 14.61 12.89
C MET A 392 11.81 15.17 11.59
N ALA A 393 10.60 14.71 11.21
CA ALA A 393 9.89 15.24 10.06
C ALA A 393 9.61 16.75 10.22
N LEU A 394 9.19 17.19 11.39
CA LEU A 394 8.90 18.61 11.68
C LEU A 394 10.16 19.49 11.67
N THR A 395 11.27 18.99 12.19
CA THR A 395 12.45 19.82 12.50
C THR A 395 13.56 19.75 11.45
N LYS A 396 13.82 18.56 10.90
CA LYS A 396 14.96 18.30 10.01
C LYS A 396 14.60 18.21 8.54
N LEU A 397 13.37 17.76 8.24
CA LEU A 397 12.90 17.65 6.87
C LEU A 397 12.28 19.00 6.42
N LYS A 398 13.12 20.03 6.34
CA LYS A 398 12.71 21.35 5.81
C LYS A 398 12.46 21.22 4.31
N GLU A 399 11.33 21.77 3.89
CA GLU A 399 10.91 21.92 2.48
C GLU A 399 11.82 22.82 1.67
#